data_99db6420267a2240f99f1cd54fea74e5
#
_entry.id   99db6420267a2240f99f1cd54fea74e5
#
_cell.length_a   1.000
_cell.length_b   1.000
_cell.length_c   1.000
_cell.angle_alpha   90.00
_cell.angle_beta   90.00
_cell.angle_gamma   90.00
#
_symmetry.space_group_name_H-M   'P 1'
#
loop_
_entity.id
_entity.type
_entity.pdbx_description
1 polymer ?
#
loop_
_entity_poly.entity_id
_entity_poly.type
_entity_poly.pdbx_seq_one_letter_code
_entity_poly.pdbx_strand_id
1 'polypeptide(L)'
;MGNHITTDDRARQPTPDGAPLAVLLIEDSPLIRRSLTEAIEALGRWRVTACADAPDDAIALLSAQPFDAVIVDLQLKRGSGIDVLAWLRESGAQASRRAFVAVLTNHALPAYRERCLQYGVRHFFDKSLEFDRVLDALHDYARERVHP
;
A
#
# COMPACT_ATOMS: atom_id res chain seq x y z
N MET A 1 12.15 0.67 31.17
CA MET A 1 10.87 0.10 31.53
C MET A 1 10.31 -0.63 30.34
N GLY A 2 9.25 -1.29 30.44
CA GLY A 2 8.74 -2.15 29.41
C GLY A 2 8.14 -1.47 28.19
N ASN A 3 8.54 -0.26 27.88
CA ASN A 3 7.92 0.48 26.77
C ASN A 3 8.13 -0.17 25.41
N HIS A 4 9.33 -0.67 25.20
CA HIS A 4 9.63 -1.33 23.92
C HIS A 4 8.85 -2.63 23.78
N ILE A 5 8.59 -3.32 24.85
CA ILE A 5 7.79 -4.54 24.84
C ILE A 5 6.35 -4.19 24.46
N THR A 6 5.85 -3.10 24.99
CA THR A 6 4.52 -2.63 24.69
C THR A 6 4.36 -2.34 23.20
N THR A 7 5.41 -1.84 22.55
CA THR A 7 5.38 -1.56 21.13
C THR A 7 5.13 -2.83 20.31
N ASP A 8 5.81 -3.92 20.68
CA ASP A 8 5.61 -5.19 19.98
C ASP A 8 4.20 -5.72 20.17
N ASP A 9 3.68 -5.63 21.38
CA ASP A 9 2.32 -6.06 21.67
C ASP A 9 1.32 -5.26 20.84
N ARG A 10 1.58 -3.95 20.73
CA ARG A 10 0.68 -3.09 19.97
C ARG A 10 0.59 -3.50 18.51
N ALA A 11 1.67 -3.96 17.92
CA ALA A 11 1.68 -4.39 16.54
C ALA A 11 0.79 -5.60 16.29
N ARG A 12 0.49 -6.38 17.31
CA ARG A 12 -0.32 -7.59 17.20
C ARG A 12 -1.78 -7.38 17.57
N GLN A 13 -2.10 -6.25 18.14
CA GLN A 13 -3.45 -5.96 18.60
C GLN A 13 -4.25 -5.23 17.54
N PRO A 14 -5.58 -5.28 17.62
CA PRO A 14 -6.39 -4.45 16.74
C PRO A 14 -5.99 -2.99 16.88
N THR A 15 -5.96 -2.28 15.76
CA THR A 15 -5.53 -0.88 15.75
C THR A 15 -6.57 -0.01 16.47
N PRO A 16 -6.19 0.63 17.59
CA PRO A 16 -7.13 1.55 18.23
C PRO A 16 -7.24 2.86 17.47
N ASP A 17 -8.22 3.67 17.84
CA ASP A 17 -8.40 4.99 17.28
C ASP A 17 -7.10 5.78 17.37
N GLY A 18 -6.70 6.38 16.25
CA GLY A 18 -5.52 7.23 16.22
C GLY A 18 -4.21 6.50 16.06
N ALA A 19 -4.19 5.17 16.15
CA ALA A 19 -2.96 4.42 15.93
C ALA A 19 -2.58 4.47 14.44
N PRO A 20 -1.27 4.54 14.12
CA PRO A 20 -0.85 4.59 12.72
C PRO A 20 -1.22 3.34 11.94
N LEU A 21 -1.53 3.55 10.68
CA LEU A 21 -1.75 2.47 9.72
C LEU A 21 -0.53 2.39 8.82
N ALA A 22 -0.07 1.19 8.53
CA ALA A 22 1.18 0.96 7.82
C ALA A 22 0.97 0.85 6.31
N VAL A 23 1.78 1.57 5.54
CA VAL A 23 1.74 1.54 4.08
C VAL A 23 3.03 0.96 3.53
N LEU A 24 2.91 0.03 2.59
CA LEU A 24 4.01 -0.37 1.72
C LEU A 24 3.87 0.38 0.41
N LEU A 25 4.90 1.11 0.04
CA LEU A 25 4.92 1.89 -1.19
C LEU A 25 5.89 1.25 -2.17
N ILE A 26 5.37 0.86 -3.34
CA ILE A 26 6.16 0.19 -4.37
C ILE A 26 6.32 1.17 -5.54
N GLU A 27 7.48 1.82 -5.57
CA GLU A 27 7.74 2.92 -6.48
C GLU A 27 9.27 3.06 -6.60
N ASP A 28 9.78 3.07 -7.82
CA ASP A 28 11.22 3.10 -8.02
C ASP A 28 11.82 4.50 -8.19
N SER A 29 11.00 5.54 -8.28
CA SER A 29 11.49 6.92 -8.35
C SER A 29 11.66 7.47 -6.94
N PRO A 30 12.88 7.83 -6.52
CA PRO A 30 13.09 8.41 -5.19
C PRO A 30 12.29 9.70 -4.97
N LEU A 31 12.17 10.52 -6.02
CA LEU A 31 11.45 11.78 -5.92
C LEU A 31 9.96 11.54 -5.69
N ILE A 32 9.38 10.62 -6.46
CA ILE A 32 7.97 10.30 -6.33
C ILE A 32 7.69 9.62 -5.00
N ARG A 33 8.59 8.74 -4.56
CA ARG A 33 8.46 8.10 -3.24
C ARG A 33 8.37 9.14 -2.14
N ARG A 34 9.24 10.15 -2.19
CA ARG A 34 9.24 11.20 -1.18
C ARG A 34 7.93 11.98 -1.21
N SER A 35 7.49 12.38 -2.41
CA SER A 35 6.24 13.15 -2.54
C SER A 35 5.05 12.37 -2.04
N LEU A 36 4.96 11.09 -2.39
CA LEU A 36 3.87 10.24 -1.93
C LEU A 36 3.91 10.06 -0.42
N THR A 37 5.10 9.80 0.12
CA THR A 37 5.26 9.61 1.55
C THR A 37 4.79 10.85 2.32
N GLU A 38 5.21 12.03 1.89
CA GLU A 38 4.82 13.26 2.55
C GLU A 38 3.31 13.48 2.49
N ALA A 39 2.71 13.25 1.31
CA ALA A 39 1.28 13.45 1.16
C ALA A 39 0.47 12.44 1.97
N ILE A 40 0.89 11.20 1.99
CA ILE A 40 0.20 10.15 2.72
C ILE A 40 0.29 10.40 4.22
N GLU A 41 1.48 10.74 4.70
CA GLU A 41 1.66 10.95 6.14
C GLU A 41 1.00 12.24 6.62
N ALA A 42 0.80 13.21 5.72
CA ALA A 42 0.06 14.41 6.04
C ALA A 42 -1.42 14.16 6.36
N LEU A 43 -1.93 12.98 5.97
CA LEU A 43 -3.29 12.60 6.33
C LEU A 43 -3.46 12.31 7.83
N GLY A 44 -2.35 12.14 8.54
CA GLY A 44 -2.35 12.05 10.00
C GLY A 44 -2.53 10.66 10.57
N ARG A 45 -3.09 9.74 9.81
CA ARG A 45 -3.34 8.37 10.29
C ARG A 45 -2.39 7.36 9.68
N TRP A 46 -1.85 7.65 8.53
CA TRP A 46 -1.04 6.73 7.75
C TRP A 46 0.45 6.99 7.93
N ARG A 47 1.23 5.91 7.87
CA ARG A 47 2.69 6.01 7.91
C ARG A 47 3.27 5.06 6.89
N VAL A 48 4.17 5.56 6.04
CA VAL A 48 4.86 4.71 5.07
C VAL A 48 5.99 4.02 5.80
N THR A 49 5.78 2.75 6.13
CA THR A 49 6.74 2.00 6.95
C THR A 49 7.76 1.25 6.14
N ALA A 50 7.51 1.07 4.84
CA ALA A 50 8.47 0.39 3.96
C ALA A 50 8.25 0.82 2.53
N CYS A 51 9.33 0.79 1.75
CA CYS A 51 9.31 1.07 0.32
C CYS A 51 10.04 -0.04 -0.40
N ALA A 52 9.60 -0.33 -1.64
CA ALA A 52 10.27 -1.27 -2.51
C ALA A 52 10.36 -0.67 -3.90
N ASP A 53 11.44 -0.98 -4.62
CA ASP A 53 11.63 -0.48 -5.97
C ASP A 53 11.57 -1.60 -7.03
N ALA A 54 11.30 -2.82 -6.59
CA ALA A 54 11.18 -3.97 -7.48
C ALA A 54 10.21 -4.98 -6.88
N PRO A 55 9.61 -5.86 -7.73
CA PRO A 55 8.63 -6.83 -7.22
C PRO A 55 9.18 -7.78 -6.18
N ASP A 56 10.41 -8.27 -6.35
CA ASP A 56 10.99 -9.23 -5.42
C ASP A 56 11.15 -8.64 -4.03
N ASP A 57 11.59 -7.39 -3.95
CA ASP A 57 11.73 -6.72 -2.67
C ASP A 57 10.38 -6.50 -2.00
N ALA A 58 9.38 -6.15 -2.80
CA ALA A 58 8.02 -5.95 -2.29
C ALA A 58 7.45 -7.25 -1.74
N ILE A 59 7.63 -8.35 -2.46
CA ILE A 59 7.13 -9.65 -2.04
C ILE A 59 7.82 -10.09 -0.76
N ALA A 60 9.13 -9.84 -0.64
CA ALA A 60 9.86 -10.16 0.58
C ALA A 60 9.30 -9.39 1.78
N LEU A 61 9.01 -8.11 1.60
CA LEU A 61 8.42 -7.29 2.66
C LEU A 61 7.02 -7.77 3.04
N LEU A 62 6.21 -8.08 2.03
CA LEU A 62 4.85 -8.58 2.27
C LEU A 62 4.85 -9.93 2.97
N SER A 63 5.88 -10.75 2.73
CA SER A 63 6.01 -12.04 3.39
C SER A 63 6.45 -11.88 4.84
N ALA A 64 7.16 -10.80 5.17
CA ALA A 64 7.80 -10.64 6.47
C ALA A 64 6.93 -9.89 7.48
N GLN A 65 6.03 -9.02 7.02
CA GLN A 65 5.27 -8.18 7.93
C GLN A 65 3.94 -7.76 7.31
N PRO A 66 2.95 -7.43 8.15
CA PRO A 66 1.65 -6.98 7.65
C PRO A 66 1.67 -5.51 7.26
N PHE A 67 0.80 -5.16 6.31
CA PHE A 67 0.56 -3.78 5.91
C PHE A 67 -0.94 -3.54 5.85
N ASP A 68 -1.33 -2.31 6.14
CA ASP A 68 -2.73 -1.90 6.04
C ASP A 68 -3.06 -1.39 4.64
N ALA A 69 -2.06 -0.93 3.91
CA ALA A 69 -2.24 -0.51 2.53
C ALA A 69 -0.99 -0.83 1.72
N VAL A 70 -1.20 -1.13 0.44
CA VAL A 70 -0.14 -1.37 -0.52
C VAL A 70 -0.42 -0.48 -1.73
N ILE A 71 0.50 0.40 -2.06
CA ILE A 71 0.37 1.29 -3.21
C ILE A 71 1.42 0.90 -4.23
N VAL A 72 0.98 0.57 -5.43
CA VAL A 72 1.82 -0.12 -6.42
C VAL A 72 1.87 0.66 -7.72
N ASP A 73 3.08 0.98 -8.19
CA ASP A 73 3.28 1.40 -9.57
C ASP A 73 3.46 0.15 -10.43
N LEU A 74 2.84 0.14 -11.58
CA LEU A 74 2.94 -1.01 -12.51
C LEU A 74 4.26 -1.05 -13.25
N GLN A 75 4.84 0.11 -13.57
CA GLN A 75 6.10 0.15 -14.31
C GLN A 75 7.25 0.49 -13.39
N LEU A 76 8.05 -0.50 -13.12
CA LEU A 76 9.24 -0.39 -12.30
C LEU A 76 10.46 -0.63 -13.18
N LYS A 77 11.61 -0.09 -12.80
CA LYS A 77 12.84 -0.28 -13.58
C LYS A 77 13.22 -1.75 -13.68
N ARG A 78 12.92 -2.52 -12.64
CA ARG A 78 13.24 -3.94 -12.60
C ARG A 78 11.96 -4.71 -12.33
N GLY A 79 11.17 -4.95 -13.39
CA GLY A 79 9.98 -5.76 -13.26
C GLY A 79 8.70 -4.95 -13.31
N SER A 80 7.62 -5.59 -12.94
CA SER A 80 6.28 -5.01 -13.02
C SER A 80 5.54 -5.15 -11.72
N GLY A 81 4.78 -4.10 -11.36
CA GLY A 81 3.89 -4.18 -10.21
C GLY A 81 2.81 -5.24 -10.35
N ILE A 82 2.51 -5.64 -11.57
CA ILE A 82 1.56 -6.74 -11.82
C ILE A 82 2.01 -8.01 -11.10
N ASP A 83 3.32 -8.26 -11.05
CA ASP A 83 3.83 -9.45 -10.37
C ASP A 83 3.49 -9.46 -8.88
N VAL A 84 3.50 -8.28 -8.26
CA VAL A 84 3.12 -8.15 -6.86
C VAL A 84 1.64 -8.45 -6.67
N LEU A 85 0.81 -7.92 -7.57
CA LEU A 85 -0.63 -8.14 -7.51
C LEU A 85 -0.97 -9.61 -7.68
N ALA A 86 -0.31 -10.27 -8.62
CA ALA A 86 -0.50 -11.70 -8.85
C ALA A 86 -0.10 -12.50 -7.61
N TRP A 87 1.04 -12.15 -7.01
CA TRP A 87 1.50 -12.83 -5.81
C TRP A 87 0.51 -12.66 -4.66
N LEU A 88 0.02 -11.44 -4.45
CA LEU A 88 -0.96 -11.17 -3.40
C LEU A 88 -2.21 -12.03 -3.56
N ARG A 89 -2.68 -12.13 -4.81
CA ARG A 89 -3.87 -12.91 -5.12
C ARG A 89 -3.63 -14.40 -4.93
N GLU A 90 -2.52 -14.91 -5.44
CA GLU A 90 -2.26 -16.34 -5.51
C GLU A 90 -1.74 -16.92 -4.20
N SER A 91 -0.89 -16.17 -3.50
CA SER A 91 -0.31 -16.67 -2.25
C SER A 91 -1.30 -16.58 -1.09
N GLY A 92 -2.30 -15.71 -1.20
CA GLY A 92 -3.22 -15.51 -0.11
C GLY A 92 -2.54 -15.00 1.14
N ALA A 93 -1.60 -14.06 0.99
CA ALA A 93 -0.84 -13.53 2.12
C ALA A 93 -1.78 -13.10 3.24
N GLN A 94 -1.85 -13.88 4.29
CA GLN A 94 -2.82 -13.66 5.37
C GLN A 94 -2.64 -12.32 6.06
N ALA A 95 -1.39 -11.93 6.25
CA ALA A 95 -1.08 -10.72 7.01
C ALA A 95 -1.58 -9.45 6.33
N SER A 96 -1.70 -9.47 4.99
CA SER A 96 -2.17 -8.30 4.23
C SER A 96 -3.46 -8.59 3.49
N ARG A 97 -4.20 -9.58 3.92
CA ARG A 97 -5.40 -10.03 3.22
C ARG A 97 -6.45 -8.94 3.09
N ARG A 98 -6.58 -8.09 4.10
CA ARG A 98 -7.56 -7.02 4.10
C ARG A 98 -6.95 -5.66 3.79
N ALA A 99 -5.73 -5.66 3.29
CA ALA A 99 -5.07 -4.41 2.99
C ALA A 99 -5.79 -3.67 1.86
N PHE A 100 -5.77 -2.36 1.96
CA PHE A 100 -6.17 -1.51 0.87
C PHE A 100 -5.09 -1.61 -0.21
N VAL A 101 -5.44 -2.05 -1.40
CA VAL A 101 -4.48 -2.19 -2.51
C VAL A 101 -4.87 -1.21 -3.61
N ALA A 102 -3.97 -0.30 -3.93
CA ALA A 102 -4.19 0.69 -4.98
C ALA A 102 -3.04 0.68 -5.98
N VAL A 103 -3.39 0.76 -7.24
CA VAL A 103 -2.42 0.97 -8.32
C VAL A 103 -2.40 2.47 -8.63
N LEU A 104 -1.19 3.03 -8.67
CA LEU A 104 -1.00 4.44 -9.00
C LEU A 104 0.10 4.48 -10.04
N THR A 105 -0.27 4.70 -11.30
CA THR A 105 0.67 4.55 -12.42
C THR A 105 0.47 5.63 -13.47
N ASN A 106 1.56 5.99 -14.16
CA ASN A 106 1.49 6.86 -15.33
C ASN A 106 0.99 6.13 -16.57
N HIS A 107 0.83 4.81 -16.48
CA HIS A 107 0.39 4.00 -17.60
C HIS A 107 -1.00 3.45 -17.35
N ALA A 108 -1.96 4.37 -17.16
CA ALA A 108 -3.34 4.02 -16.83
C ALA A 108 -4.13 3.67 -18.08
N LEU A 109 -3.62 2.72 -18.86
CA LEU A 109 -4.31 2.24 -20.07
C LEU A 109 -5.42 1.27 -19.70
N PRO A 110 -6.50 1.23 -20.51
CA PRO A 110 -7.62 0.33 -20.20
C PRO A 110 -7.21 -1.13 -20.03
N ALA A 111 -6.25 -1.60 -20.84
CA ALA A 111 -5.79 -2.99 -20.73
C ALA A 111 -5.14 -3.28 -19.39
N TYR A 112 -4.37 -2.33 -18.86
CA TYR A 112 -3.75 -2.48 -17.55
C TYR A 112 -4.80 -2.46 -16.45
N ARG A 113 -5.76 -1.54 -16.56
CA ARG A 113 -6.84 -1.44 -15.58
C ARG A 113 -7.62 -2.75 -15.52
N GLU A 114 -7.96 -3.30 -16.67
CA GLU A 114 -8.72 -4.55 -16.73
C GLU A 114 -7.92 -5.70 -16.13
N ARG A 115 -6.63 -5.76 -16.40
CA ARG A 115 -5.78 -6.80 -15.84
C ARG A 115 -5.70 -6.69 -14.31
N CYS A 116 -5.62 -5.48 -13.80
CA CYS A 116 -5.62 -5.28 -12.35
C CYS A 116 -6.93 -5.73 -11.72
N LEU A 117 -8.04 -5.48 -12.40
CA LEU A 117 -9.34 -5.95 -11.92
C LEU A 117 -9.38 -7.47 -11.80
N GLN A 118 -8.73 -8.18 -12.71
CA GLN A 118 -8.66 -9.64 -12.66
C GLN A 118 -7.94 -10.13 -11.41
N TYR A 119 -7.03 -9.32 -10.89
CA TYR A 119 -6.33 -9.64 -9.63
C TYR A 119 -7.05 -9.09 -8.41
N GLY A 120 -8.27 -8.58 -8.59
CA GLY A 120 -9.08 -8.12 -7.47
C GLY A 120 -8.82 -6.69 -7.04
N VAL A 121 -7.99 -5.94 -7.78
CA VAL A 121 -7.70 -4.55 -7.43
C VAL A 121 -8.86 -3.67 -7.87
N ARG A 122 -9.39 -2.88 -6.94
CA ARG A 122 -10.51 -1.98 -7.23
C ARG A 122 -10.11 -0.52 -7.28
N HIS A 123 -8.90 -0.20 -6.86
CA HIS A 123 -8.42 1.17 -6.80
C HIS A 123 -7.29 1.33 -7.78
N PHE A 124 -7.59 1.95 -8.91
CA PHE A 124 -6.64 2.13 -9.99
C PHE A 124 -6.66 3.60 -10.39
N PHE A 125 -5.54 4.28 -10.23
CA PHE A 125 -5.45 5.72 -10.42
C PHE A 125 -4.34 6.09 -11.37
N ASP A 126 -4.60 7.12 -12.18
CA ASP A 126 -3.59 7.74 -13.03
C ASP A 126 -2.73 8.68 -12.17
N LYS A 127 -1.42 8.46 -12.17
CA LYS A 127 -0.51 9.16 -11.28
C LYS A 127 -0.49 10.67 -11.57
N SER A 128 -0.63 11.07 -12.83
CA SER A 128 -0.56 12.47 -13.21
C SER A 128 -1.89 13.20 -13.06
N LEU A 129 -3.02 12.47 -13.14
CA LEU A 129 -4.34 13.10 -13.13
C LEU A 129 -5.12 12.86 -11.85
N GLU A 130 -4.86 11.75 -11.15
CA GLU A 130 -5.71 11.29 -10.05
C GLU A 130 -4.95 11.12 -8.75
N PHE A 131 -3.83 11.82 -8.61
CA PHE A 131 -3.00 11.70 -7.40
C PHE A 131 -3.82 11.98 -6.12
N ASP A 132 -4.67 13.01 -6.16
CA ASP A 132 -5.46 13.36 -4.99
C ASP A 132 -6.50 12.29 -4.65
N ARG A 133 -6.94 11.53 -5.63
CA ARG A 133 -7.94 10.50 -5.41
C ARG A 133 -7.44 9.34 -4.56
N VAL A 134 -6.16 9.02 -4.68
CA VAL A 134 -5.62 7.95 -3.85
C VAL A 134 -5.58 8.40 -2.38
N LEU A 135 -5.32 9.68 -2.15
CA LEU A 135 -5.32 10.23 -0.79
C LEU A 135 -6.73 10.21 -0.20
N ASP A 136 -7.73 10.58 -0.99
CA ASP A 136 -9.12 10.51 -0.55
C ASP A 136 -9.53 9.08 -0.20
N ALA A 137 -9.12 8.13 -1.03
CA ALA A 137 -9.45 6.73 -0.80
C ALA A 137 -8.79 6.19 0.47
N LEU A 138 -7.54 6.60 0.73
CA LEU A 138 -6.86 6.22 1.96
C LEU A 138 -7.55 6.82 3.18
N HIS A 139 -7.95 8.07 3.07
CA HIS A 139 -8.66 8.73 4.16
C HIS A 139 -9.97 8.00 4.49
N ASP A 140 -10.72 7.65 3.47
CA ASP A 140 -11.99 6.93 3.65
C ASP A 140 -11.77 5.55 4.26
N TYR A 141 -10.74 4.84 3.80
CA TYR A 141 -10.41 3.53 4.34
C TYR A 141 -10.07 3.60 5.82
N ALA A 142 -9.30 4.61 6.21
CA ALA A 142 -8.93 4.79 7.61
C ALA A 142 -10.15 5.06 8.48
N ARG A 143 -11.10 5.83 7.97
CA ARG A 143 -12.33 6.12 8.71
C ARG A 143 -13.15 4.86 8.93
N GLU A 144 -13.23 4.01 7.93
CA GLU A 144 -13.97 2.75 8.03
C GLU A 144 -13.33 1.79 9.02
N ARG A 145 -12.01 1.85 9.17
CA ARG A 145 -11.30 1.00 10.12
C ARG A 145 -11.59 1.39 11.56
N VAL A 146 -11.94 2.64 11.80
CA VAL A 146 -12.28 3.13 13.13
C VAL A 146 -13.69 2.70 13.52
N HIS A 147 -14.57 2.54 12.54
CA HIS A 147 -15.97 2.19 12.77
C HIS A 147 -16.25 0.80 12.20
N PRO A 148 -16.01 -0.25 12.96
CA PRO A 148 -16.23 -1.62 12.49
C PRO A 148 -17.68 -1.95 12.22
#